data_b33981e016ec647e9aab80b4caf7d672
#
_entry.id   b33981e016ec647e9aab80b4caf7d672
#
_cell.length_a   1.000
_cell.length_b   1.000
_cell.length_c   1.000
_cell.angle_alpha   90.00
_cell.angle_beta   90.00
_cell.angle_gamma   90.00
#
_symmetry.space_group_name_H-M   'P 1'
#
loop_
_entity.id
_entity.type
_entity.pdbx_description
1 polymer ?
#
loop_
_entity_poly.entity_id
_entity_poly.type
_entity_poly.pdbx_seq_one_letter_code
_entity_poly.pdbx_strand_id
1 'polypeptide(L)'
;MNIIQRAIEKLGSGANLARAVQVAPQVLNGWIKRGRVPDHMVWTFCRATGFMPWEVRPDLYDRPEGYLAKVSQLVTTSNEA
;
A
#
# COMPACT_ATOMS: atom_id res chain seq x y z
N MET A 1 4.29 6.25 13.28
CA MET A 1 3.12 6.49 12.39
C MET A 1 2.88 5.24 11.55
N ASN A 2 1.66 4.71 11.54
CA ASN A 2 1.38 3.52 10.74
C ASN A 2 1.05 3.89 9.29
N ILE A 3 0.90 2.87 8.45
CA ILE A 3 0.70 3.09 7.02
C ILE A 3 -0.62 3.82 6.72
N ILE A 4 -1.64 3.60 7.56
CA ILE A 4 -2.93 4.25 7.36
C ILE A 4 -2.82 5.75 7.62
N GLN A 5 -2.10 6.13 8.66
CA GLN A 5 -1.86 7.54 8.95
C GLN A 5 -1.04 8.21 7.86
N ARG A 6 -0.05 7.51 7.32
CA ARG A 6 0.73 8.01 6.20
C ARG A 6 -0.13 8.23 4.97
N ALA A 7 -1.08 7.33 4.73
CA ALA A 7 -2.03 7.47 3.62
C ALA A 7 -2.96 8.66 3.82
N ILE A 8 -3.42 8.87 5.05
CA ILE A 8 -4.27 10.01 5.37
C ILE A 8 -3.54 11.32 5.08
N GLU A 9 -2.27 11.41 5.49
CA GLU A 9 -1.48 12.58 5.20
C GLU A 9 -1.28 12.78 3.70
N LYS A 10 -1.02 11.70 2.98
CA LYS A 10 -0.80 11.76 1.55
C LYS A 10 -2.03 12.24 0.79
N LEU A 11 -3.22 11.77 1.20
CA LEU A 11 -4.47 12.11 0.52
C LEU A 11 -5.17 13.33 1.11
N GLY A 12 -4.68 13.85 2.22
CA GLY A 12 -5.17 15.06 2.84
C GLY A 12 -6.12 14.88 4.01
N SER A 13 -6.85 13.78 4.08
CA SER A 13 -7.76 13.52 5.19
C SER A 13 -8.21 12.06 5.19
N GLY A 14 -8.76 11.63 6.33
CA GLY A 14 -9.35 10.29 6.44
C GLY A 14 -10.56 10.12 5.52
N ALA A 15 -11.36 11.18 5.35
CA ALA A 15 -12.49 11.14 4.44
C ALA A 15 -12.04 10.92 2.98
N ASN A 16 -10.96 11.57 2.58
CA ASN A 16 -10.39 11.38 1.25
C ASN A 16 -9.89 9.96 1.06
N LEU A 17 -9.24 9.40 2.08
CA LEU A 17 -8.75 8.03 2.01
C LEU A 17 -9.92 7.04 1.93
N ALA A 18 -10.94 7.20 2.77
CA ALA A 18 -12.10 6.31 2.74
C ALA A 18 -12.77 6.34 1.36
N ARG A 19 -12.88 7.52 0.78
CA ARG A 19 -13.47 7.69 -0.55
C ARG A 19 -12.61 7.04 -1.63
N ALA A 20 -11.30 7.21 -1.55
CA ALA A 20 -10.38 6.63 -2.54
C ALA A 20 -10.38 5.10 -2.50
N VAL A 21 -10.48 4.53 -1.30
CA VAL A 21 -10.53 3.08 -1.11
C VAL A 21 -11.95 2.54 -1.26
N GLN A 22 -12.95 3.43 -1.29
CA GLN A 22 -14.35 3.08 -1.45
C GLN A 22 -14.91 2.29 -0.27
N VAL A 23 -14.58 2.74 0.95
CA VAL A 23 -15.11 2.15 2.18
C VAL A 23 -15.81 3.21 3.01
N ALA A 24 -16.71 2.77 3.89
CA ALA A 24 -17.36 3.68 4.83
C ALA A 24 -16.35 4.20 5.85
N PRO A 25 -16.53 5.42 6.35
CA PRO A 25 -15.62 5.97 7.37
C PRO A 25 -15.50 5.08 8.61
N GLN A 26 -16.57 4.40 9.01
CA GLN A 26 -16.52 3.48 10.15
C GLN A 26 -15.58 2.31 9.89
N VAL A 27 -15.56 1.80 8.66
CA VAL A 27 -14.65 0.73 8.27
C VAL A 27 -13.20 1.20 8.37
N LEU A 28 -12.92 2.39 7.86
CA LEU A 28 -11.57 2.97 7.95
C LEU A 28 -11.15 3.17 9.40
N ASN A 29 -12.05 3.65 10.24
CA ASN A 29 -11.76 3.84 11.66
C ASN A 29 -11.39 2.51 12.33
N GLY A 30 -12.03 1.41 11.93
CA GLY A 30 -11.65 0.08 12.41
C GLY A 30 -10.23 -0.29 12.03
N TRP A 31 -9.83 0.04 10.81
CA TRP A 31 -8.45 -0.20 10.36
C TRP A 31 -7.45 0.63 11.17
N ILE A 32 -7.80 1.89 11.43
CA ILE A 32 -6.94 2.79 12.22
C ILE A 32 -6.75 2.22 13.63
N LYS A 33 -7.82 1.74 14.26
CA LYS A 33 -7.74 1.16 15.60
C LYS A 33 -6.87 -0.08 15.63
N ARG A 34 -6.98 -0.94 14.61
CA ARG A 34 -6.16 -2.15 14.50
C ARG A 34 -4.73 -1.83 14.06
N GLY A 35 -4.53 -0.68 13.45
CA GLY A 35 -3.24 -0.27 12.93
C GLY A 35 -2.82 -0.96 11.64
N ARG A 36 -3.77 -1.56 10.92
CA ARG A 36 -3.45 -2.28 9.68
C ARG A 36 -4.66 -2.39 8.76
N VAL A 37 -4.35 -2.59 7.47
CA VAL A 37 -5.35 -2.81 6.42
C VAL A 37 -5.66 -4.31 6.34
N PRO A 38 -6.94 -4.72 6.21
CA PRO A 38 -7.27 -6.13 6.02
C PRO A 38 -6.60 -6.70 4.75
N ASP A 39 -6.30 -7.99 4.78
CA ASP A 39 -5.59 -8.64 3.67
C ASP A 39 -6.32 -8.52 2.34
N HIS A 40 -7.65 -8.63 2.37
CA HIS A 40 -8.45 -8.54 1.13
C HIS A 40 -8.54 -7.12 0.56
N MET A 41 -8.09 -6.11 1.30
CA MET A 41 -8.12 -4.71 0.87
C MET A 41 -6.75 -4.16 0.52
N VAL A 42 -5.70 -4.97 0.64
CA VAL A 42 -4.32 -4.51 0.43
C VAL A 42 -4.14 -3.93 -0.97
N TRP A 43 -4.56 -4.64 -1.99
CA TRP A 43 -4.38 -4.18 -3.37
C TRP A 43 -5.21 -2.94 -3.68
N THR A 44 -6.44 -2.88 -3.17
CA THR A 44 -7.28 -1.68 -3.31
C THR A 44 -6.61 -0.47 -2.65
N PHE A 45 -6.08 -0.69 -1.44
CA PHE A 45 -5.38 0.36 -0.71
C PHE A 45 -4.13 0.81 -1.46
N CYS A 46 -3.38 -0.13 -2.02
CA CYS A 46 -2.18 0.19 -2.80
C CYS A 46 -2.51 1.03 -4.03
N ARG A 47 -3.56 0.70 -4.75
CA ARG A 47 -3.99 1.47 -5.92
C ARG A 47 -4.41 2.89 -5.53
N ALA A 48 -5.11 3.01 -4.40
CA ALA A 48 -5.62 4.31 -3.96
C ALA A 48 -4.50 5.23 -3.48
N THR A 49 -3.45 4.67 -2.89
CA THR A 49 -2.40 5.46 -2.23
C THR A 49 -1.07 5.47 -2.98
N GLY A 50 -0.83 4.50 -3.85
CA GLY A 50 0.45 4.32 -4.51
C GLY A 50 1.49 3.60 -3.68
N PHE A 51 1.13 3.10 -2.50
CA PHE A 51 2.03 2.29 -1.68
C PHE A 51 2.13 0.88 -2.22
N MET A 52 3.22 0.21 -1.87
CA MET A 52 3.44 -1.18 -2.28
C MET A 52 2.87 -2.14 -1.23
N PRO A 53 2.48 -3.38 -1.62
CA PRO A 53 1.88 -4.32 -0.67
C PRO A 53 2.76 -4.60 0.55
N TRP A 54 4.07 -4.68 0.38
CA TRP A 54 4.98 -4.92 1.49
C TRP A 54 5.11 -3.71 2.42
N GLU A 55 4.76 -2.52 1.95
CA GLU A 55 4.68 -1.34 2.82
C GLU A 55 3.39 -1.36 3.64
N VAL A 56 2.30 -1.83 3.03
CA VAL A 56 0.98 -1.85 3.66
C VAL A 56 0.86 -3.00 4.66
N ARG A 57 1.26 -4.19 4.27
CA ARG A 57 1.17 -5.39 5.10
C ARG A 57 2.47 -6.18 5.00
N PRO A 58 3.51 -5.76 5.72
CA PRO A 58 4.79 -6.48 5.68
C PRO A 58 4.73 -7.88 6.29
N ASP A 59 3.69 -8.16 7.09
CA ASP A 59 3.46 -9.50 7.63
C ASP A 59 2.93 -10.48 6.58
N LEU A 60 2.30 -9.98 5.52
CA LEU A 60 1.73 -10.80 4.45
C LEU A 60 2.56 -10.75 3.18
N TYR A 61 3.20 -9.64 2.92
CA TYR A 61 3.95 -9.39 1.68
C TYR A 61 5.33 -8.90 2.03
N ASP A 62 6.31 -9.76 1.88
CA ASP A 62 7.69 -9.36 2.09
C ASP A 62 8.20 -8.61 0.87
N ARG A 63 9.00 -7.58 1.12
CA ARG A 63 9.70 -6.92 0.04
C ARG A 63 10.63 -7.93 -0.61
N PRO A 64 10.50 -8.18 -1.92
CA PRO A 64 11.37 -9.15 -2.59
C PRO A 64 12.83 -8.79 -2.38
N GLU A 65 13.64 -9.77 -1.99
CA GLU A 65 15.06 -9.57 -1.83
C GLU A 65 15.66 -9.21 -3.19
N GLY A 66 16.45 -8.16 -3.21
CA GLY A 66 17.03 -7.67 -4.42
C GLY A 66 16.03 -7.05 -5.40
N TYR A 67 14.95 -6.51 -4.88
CA TYR A 67 13.91 -5.90 -5.73
C TYR A 67 14.48 -4.91 -6.73
N LEU A 68 15.34 -4.00 -6.28
CA LEU A 68 15.91 -2.98 -7.15
C LEU A 68 16.89 -3.61 -8.15
N ALA A 69 17.65 -4.60 -7.70
CA ALA A 69 18.58 -5.32 -8.58
C ALA A 69 17.80 -6.10 -9.65
N LYS A 70 16.68 -6.70 -9.26
CA LYS A 70 15.85 -7.45 -10.19
C LYS A 70 15.25 -6.52 -11.26
N VAL A 71 14.79 -5.35 -10.85
CA VAL A 71 14.25 -4.37 -11.79
C VAL A 71 15.33 -3.92 -12.75
N SER A 72 16.52 -3.61 -12.25
CA SER A 72 17.66 -3.24 -13.09
C SER A 72 18.04 -4.36 -14.06
N GLN A 73 18.00 -5.59 -13.58
CA GLN A 73 18.32 -6.75 -14.40
C GLN A 73 17.30 -6.94 -15.52
N LEU A 74 16.03 -6.73 -15.22
CA LEU A 74 14.98 -6.83 -16.25
C LEU A 74 15.16 -5.78 -17.33
N VAL A 75 15.51 -4.56 -16.93
CA VAL A 75 15.78 -3.48 -17.89
C VAL A 75 16.98 -3.83 -18.75
N THR A 76 18.06 -4.33 -18.13
CA THR A 76 19.26 -4.74 -18.86
C THR A 76 18.95 -5.87 -19.83
N THR A 77 18.19 -6.86 -19.40
CA THR A 77 17.79 -7.97 -20.25
C THR A 77 16.98 -7.47 -21.45
N SER A 78 16.08 -6.54 -21.22
CA SER A 78 15.28 -5.95 -22.29
C SER A 78 16.17 -5.24 -23.31
N ASN A 79 17.19 -4.56 -22.84
CA ASN A 79 18.11 -3.85 -23.72
C ASN A 79 18.96 -4.82 -24.55
N GLU A 80 19.30 -5.96 -23.98
CA GLU A 80 20.05 -6.97 -24.65
C GLU A 80 19.21 -7.72 -25.69
N ALA A 81 17.95 -7.82 -25.43
CA ALA A 81 17.06 -8.52 -26.34
C ALA A 81 16.73 -7.68 -27.55
#